data_1ebf93e4926e84cdf046fab77e64e16b
#
_entry.id   1ebf93e4926e84cdf046fab77e64e16b
#
_cell.length_a   1.000
_cell.length_b   1.000
_cell.length_c   1.000
_cell.angle_alpha   90.00
_cell.angle_beta   90.00
_cell.angle_gamma   90.00
#
_symmetry.space_group_name_H-M   'P 1'
#
loop_
_entity.id
_entity.type
_entity.pdbx_description
1 polymer ?
#
loop_
_entity_poly.entity_id
_entity_poly.type
_entity_poly.pdbx_seq_one_letter_code
_entity_poly.pdbx_strand_id
1 'polypeptide(L)'
;KGVIEISKHVDALLVINNQRLIDMYPKLEVTEGFHLVDNVLTTATKSIAEIITARGTINLDFRDVRKILKNGGVAIMSYGIEKGEKRVSRAFQSALHSPLLNDNDIYKSKKILFNIYENPNTPIRIEEMAEVEAFMAKFQEDDIELIWGYSKDHNLEEGSVKVTVLATGFGMKDIPGMEPVIKEEEKANEAIMAFNFFKTVDE
;
A
#
# COMPACT_ATOMS: atom_id res chain seq x y z
N LYS A 1 15.07 -12.77 -8.08
CA LYS A 1 14.76 -13.21 -9.47
C LYS A 1 13.25 -13.42 -9.67
N GLY A 2 12.55 -14.25 -8.85
CA GLY A 2 11.12 -14.53 -9.03
C GLY A 2 10.21 -13.30 -8.97
N VAL A 3 10.45 -12.36 -8.06
CA VAL A 3 9.70 -11.09 -7.93
C VAL A 3 9.81 -10.26 -9.22
N ILE A 4 11.02 -10.13 -9.77
CA ILE A 4 11.27 -9.39 -11.02
C ILE A 4 10.58 -10.09 -12.20
N GLU A 5 10.59 -11.42 -12.25
CA GLU A 5 9.92 -12.14 -13.33
C GLU A 5 8.39 -11.98 -13.25
N ILE A 6 7.79 -12.11 -12.06
CA ILE A 6 6.35 -11.90 -11.86
C ILE A 6 5.95 -10.47 -12.23
N SER A 7 6.77 -9.45 -11.90
CA SER A 7 6.43 -8.06 -12.19
C SER A 7 6.25 -7.74 -13.67
N LYS A 8 6.84 -8.54 -14.57
CA LYS A 8 6.68 -8.39 -16.02
C LYS A 8 5.31 -8.86 -16.53
N HIS A 9 4.58 -9.62 -15.74
CA HIS A 9 3.33 -10.27 -16.13
C HIS A 9 2.10 -9.76 -15.39
N VAL A 10 2.26 -8.76 -14.51
CA VAL A 10 1.18 -8.20 -13.70
C VAL A 10 1.14 -6.68 -13.83
N ASP A 11 -0.05 -6.08 -13.68
CA ASP A 11 -0.22 -4.62 -13.68
C ASP A 11 0.32 -3.97 -12.40
N ALA A 12 0.14 -4.64 -11.28
CA ALA A 12 0.65 -4.19 -9.99
C ALA A 12 1.10 -5.38 -9.14
N LEU A 13 2.15 -5.18 -8.36
CA LEU A 13 2.74 -6.20 -7.50
C LEU A 13 2.82 -5.69 -6.06
N LEU A 14 2.01 -6.29 -5.18
CA LEU A 14 2.08 -6.04 -3.75
C LEU A 14 3.12 -6.99 -3.13
N VAL A 15 4.18 -6.42 -2.56
CA VAL A 15 5.26 -7.19 -1.90
C VAL A 15 5.24 -6.92 -0.41
N ILE A 16 5.11 -7.97 0.39
CA ILE A 16 5.19 -7.92 1.84
C ILE A 16 6.52 -8.53 2.27
N ASN A 17 7.36 -7.76 2.95
CA ASN A 17 8.65 -8.22 3.42
C ASN A 17 8.52 -8.82 4.82
N ASN A 18 8.56 -10.15 4.91
CA ASN A 18 8.45 -10.88 6.17
C ASN A 18 9.58 -10.53 7.16
N GLN A 19 10.79 -10.26 6.65
CA GLN A 19 11.92 -9.89 7.52
C GLN A 19 11.65 -8.59 8.29
N ARG A 20 11.05 -7.61 7.62
CA ARG A 20 10.65 -6.35 8.27
C ARG A 20 9.67 -6.58 9.43
N LEU A 21 8.69 -7.46 9.22
CA LEU A 21 7.72 -7.79 10.26
C LEU A 21 8.40 -8.44 11.46
N ILE A 22 9.36 -9.34 11.22
CA ILE A 22 10.14 -10.00 12.27
C ILE A 22 11.02 -8.98 13.01
N ASP A 23 11.70 -8.08 12.29
CA ASP A 23 12.58 -7.06 12.87
C ASP A 23 11.83 -6.08 13.77
N MET A 24 10.58 -5.78 13.46
CA MET A 24 9.72 -4.93 14.29
C MET A 24 9.24 -5.62 15.58
N TYR A 25 9.16 -6.92 15.57
CA TYR A 25 8.69 -7.72 16.70
C TYR A 25 9.71 -8.77 17.15
N PRO A 26 10.93 -8.36 17.56
CA PRO A 26 12.04 -9.28 17.84
C PRO A 26 11.82 -10.19 19.05
N LYS A 27 10.76 -9.95 19.83
CA LYS A 27 10.42 -10.75 21.01
C LYS A 27 9.31 -11.77 20.77
N LEU A 28 8.74 -11.83 19.55
CA LEU A 28 7.73 -12.83 19.22
C LEU A 28 8.36 -14.21 19.12
N GLU A 29 7.62 -15.21 19.54
CA GLU A 29 7.96 -16.59 19.23
C GLU A 29 7.88 -16.85 17.72
N VAL A 30 8.67 -17.80 17.21
CA VAL A 30 8.74 -18.12 15.77
C VAL A 30 7.36 -18.42 15.18
N THR A 31 6.55 -19.20 15.91
CA THR A 31 5.18 -19.54 15.49
C THR A 31 4.28 -18.33 15.44
N GLU A 32 4.38 -17.43 16.42
CA GLU A 32 3.64 -16.16 16.44
C GLU A 32 4.06 -15.24 15.28
N GLY A 33 5.36 -15.23 14.96
CA GLY A 33 5.90 -14.50 13.80
C GLY A 33 5.28 -14.96 12.48
N PHE A 34 5.14 -16.27 12.26
CA PHE A 34 4.45 -16.81 11.08
C PHE A 34 2.98 -16.43 11.05
N HIS A 35 2.26 -16.52 12.18
CA HIS A 35 0.87 -16.09 12.27
C HIS A 35 0.71 -14.59 11.98
N LEU A 36 1.67 -13.77 12.40
CA LEU A 36 1.65 -12.34 12.09
C LEU A 36 1.74 -12.10 10.58
N VAL A 37 2.65 -12.79 9.89
CA VAL A 37 2.81 -12.71 8.44
C VAL A 37 1.53 -13.13 7.71
N ASP A 38 0.94 -14.26 8.10
CA ASP A 38 -0.31 -14.77 7.53
C ASP A 38 -1.47 -13.79 7.74
N ASN A 39 -1.55 -13.19 8.94
CA ASN A 39 -2.56 -12.18 9.26
C ASN A 39 -2.39 -10.91 8.43
N VAL A 40 -1.17 -10.47 8.18
CA VAL A 40 -0.88 -9.30 7.34
C VAL A 40 -1.35 -9.54 5.91
N LEU A 41 -1.01 -10.69 5.32
CA LEU A 41 -1.43 -11.04 3.96
C LEU A 41 -2.95 -11.19 3.85
N THR A 42 -3.57 -11.85 4.83
CA THR A 42 -5.02 -12.02 4.92
C THR A 42 -5.70 -10.65 5.02
N THR A 43 -5.22 -9.76 5.88
CA THR A 43 -5.76 -8.42 6.07
C THR A 43 -5.62 -7.59 4.80
N ALA A 44 -4.49 -7.64 4.12
CA ALA A 44 -4.28 -6.93 2.86
C ALA A 44 -5.28 -7.41 1.78
N THR A 45 -5.41 -8.72 1.59
CA THR A 45 -6.34 -9.30 0.61
C THR A 45 -7.80 -8.95 0.95
N LYS A 46 -8.18 -9.09 2.22
CA LYS A 46 -9.51 -8.75 2.72
C LYS A 46 -9.82 -7.27 2.52
N SER A 47 -8.88 -6.38 2.81
CA SER A 47 -9.07 -4.94 2.67
C SER A 47 -9.29 -4.52 1.22
N ILE A 48 -8.61 -5.13 0.24
CA ILE A 48 -8.88 -4.89 -1.19
C ILE A 48 -10.30 -5.34 -1.56
N ALA A 49 -10.71 -6.51 -1.08
CA ALA A 49 -12.07 -7.00 -1.31
C ALA A 49 -13.12 -6.08 -0.64
N GLU A 50 -12.87 -5.63 0.57
CA GLU A 50 -13.75 -4.70 1.30
C GLU A 50 -13.90 -3.35 0.58
N ILE A 51 -12.83 -2.79 -0.01
CA ILE A 51 -12.90 -1.56 -0.79
C ILE A 51 -13.96 -1.67 -1.91
N ILE A 52 -14.04 -2.84 -2.56
CA ILE A 52 -14.94 -3.07 -3.70
C ILE A 52 -16.36 -3.42 -3.24
N THR A 53 -16.50 -4.11 -2.10
CA THR A 53 -17.77 -4.69 -1.65
C THR A 53 -18.48 -3.89 -0.56
N ALA A 54 -17.74 -3.05 0.18
CA ALA A 54 -18.33 -2.25 1.24
C ALA A 54 -19.26 -1.18 0.67
N ARG A 55 -20.46 -1.08 1.25
CA ARG A 55 -21.42 -0.03 0.92
C ARG A 55 -21.25 1.14 1.88
N GLY A 56 -21.21 2.34 1.34
CA GLY A 56 -21.02 3.55 2.11
C GLY A 56 -21.69 4.77 1.50
N THR A 57 -21.32 5.92 2.00
CA THR A 57 -21.80 7.23 1.52
C THR A 57 -21.08 7.64 0.25
N ILE A 58 -19.76 7.35 0.16
CA ILE A 58 -18.95 7.54 -1.03
C ILE A 58 -18.40 6.16 -1.39
N ASN A 59 -19.02 5.56 -2.39
CA ASN A 59 -18.69 4.20 -2.79
C ASN A 59 -17.51 4.21 -3.75
N LEU A 60 -16.57 3.30 -3.50
CA LEU A 60 -15.56 2.91 -4.45
C LEU A 60 -16.05 1.67 -5.22
N ASP A 61 -15.80 1.65 -6.50
CA ASP A 61 -16.15 0.51 -7.34
C ASP A 61 -14.90 -0.20 -7.88
N PHE A 62 -15.11 -1.30 -8.58
CA PHE A 62 -14.02 -2.05 -9.21
C PHE A 62 -13.22 -1.20 -10.21
N ARG A 63 -13.84 -0.18 -10.82
CA ARG A 63 -13.15 0.69 -11.80
C ARG A 63 -12.14 1.57 -11.09
N ASP A 64 -12.45 2.04 -9.88
CA ASP A 64 -11.55 2.85 -9.05
C ASP A 64 -10.32 2.05 -8.67
N VAL A 65 -10.51 0.83 -8.14
CA VAL A 65 -9.41 -0.07 -7.80
C VAL A 65 -8.60 -0.44 -9.04
N ARG A 66 -9.25 -0.75 -10.16
CA ARG A 66 -8.58 -1.02 -11.42
C ARG A 66 -7.77 0.17 -11.90
N LYS A 67 -8.27 1.40 -11.77
CA LYS A 67 -7.58 2.63 -12.17
C LYS A 67 -6.29 2.82 -11.40
N ILE A 68 -6.30 2.53 -10.11
CA ILE A 68 -5.12 2.57 -9.25
C ILE A 68 -4.11 1.48 -9.62
N LEU A 69 -4.58 0.23 -9.77
CA LEU A 69 -3.70 -0.92 -9.99
C LEU A 69 -3.15 -1.04 -11.42
N LYS A 70 -3.91 -0.60 -12.44
CA LYS A 70 -3.49 -0.74 -13.82
C LYS A 70 -2.21 0.04 -14.11
N ASN A 71 -1.19 -0.67 -14.61
CA ASN A 71 0.17 -0.15 -14.82
C ASN A 71 0.75 0.47 -13.54
N GLY A 72 0.38 -0.07 -12.38
CA GLY A 72 0.74 0.48 -11.06
C GLY A 72 2.16 0.16 -10.62
N GLY A 73 2.82 -0.80 -11.24
CA GLY A 73 4.17 -1.24 -10.83
C GLY A 73 4.16 -1.87 -9.45
N VAL A 74 4.99 -1.38 -8.51
CA VAL A 74 4.94 -1.84 -7.13
C VAL A 74 3.80 -1.12 -6.41
N ALA A 75 2.95 -1.91 -5.76
CA ALA A 75 1.86 -1.46 -4.92
C ALA A 75 2.21 -1.64 -3.44
N ILE A 76 1.77 -0.72 -2.64
CA ILE A 76 1.89 -0.77 -1.18
C ILE A 76 0.50 -0.59 -0.60
N MET A 77 0.22 -1.37 0.43
CA MET A 77 -1.04 -1.30 1.14
C MET A 77 -0.80 -1.20 2.63
N SER A 78 -1.63 -0.40 3.29
CA SER A 78 -1.59 -0.27 4.74
C SER A 78 -2.97 0.03 5.29
N TYR A 79 -3.11 -0.05 6.60
CA TYR A 79 -4.30 0.38 7.30
C TYR A 79 -3.95 0.91 8.70
N GLY A 80 -4.82 1.75 9.23
CA GLY A 80 -4.77 2.23 10.60
C GLY A 80 -6.17 2.19 11.19
N ILE A 81 -6.26 1.81 12.47
CA ILE A 81 -7.51 1.79 13.24
C ILE A 81 -7.29 2.57 14.51
N GLU A 82 -8.14 3.56 14.76
CA GLU A 82 -8.03 4.42 15.94
C GLU A 82 -9.41 4.71 16.53
N LYS A 83 -9.41 4.98 17.84
CA LYS A 83 -10.64 5.23 18.63
C LYS A 83 -10.49 6.46 19.50
N GLY A 84 -11.59 7.18 19.74
CA GLY A 84 -11.63 8.32 20.66
C GLY A 84 -11.32 9.65 19.98
N GLU A 85 -10.68 10.58 20.71
CA GLU A 85 -10.39 11.92 20.19
C GLU A 85 -9.44 11.88 19.01
N LYS A 86 -9.70 12.71 17.99
CA LYS A 86 -8.91 12.82 16.76
C LYS A 86 -8.69 11.45 16.07
N ARG A 87 -9.68 10.55 16.21
CA ARG A 87 -9.62 9.19 15.68
C ARG A 87 -9.34 9.17 14.17
N VAL A 88 -9.84 10.13 13.41
CA VAL A 88 -9.63 10.23 11.97
C VAL A 88 -8.17 10.56 11.66
N SER A 89 -7.65 11.67 12.17
CA SER A 89 -6.24 12.06 11.97
C SER A 89 -5.27 10.98 12.43
N ARG A 90 -5.56 10.36 13.58
CA ARG A 90 -4.72 9.29 14.12
C ARG A 90 -4.79 8.03 13.27
N ALA A 91 -5.96 7.67 12.73
CA ALA A 91 -6.10 6.52 11.83
C ALA A 91 -5.30 6.72 10.53
N PHE A 92 -5.31 7.92 9.96
CA PHE A 92 -4.43 8.26 8.84
C PHE A 92 -2.95 8.14 9.21
N GLN A 93 -2.55 8.70 10.35
CA GLN A 93 -1.17 8.60 10.83
C GLN A 93 -0.75 7.15 11.05
N SER A 94 -1.58 6.35 11.73
CA SER A 94 -1.32 4.93 11.94
C SER A 94 -1.21 4.16 10.63
N ALA A 95 -2.06 4.47 9.64
CA ALA A 95 -1.97 3.87 8.32
C ALA A 95 -0.64 4.23 7.62
N LEU A 96 -0.19 5.49 7.71
CA LEU A 96 1.06 5.94 7.08
C LEU A 96 2.32 5.43 7.79
N HIS A 97 2.23 5.13 9.09
CA HIS A 97 3.34 4.57 9.86
C HIS A 97 3.26 3.04 9.97
N SER A 98 2.39 2.41 9.18
CA SER A 98 2.25 0.95 9.17
C SER A 98 3.54 0.27 8.69
N PRO A 99 3.93 -0.85 9.32
CA PRO A 99 5.05 -1.67 8.88
C PRO A 99 4.93 -2.15 7.44
N LEU A 100 3.72 -2.18 6.92
CA LEU A 100 3.44 -2.56 5.54
C LEU A 100 3.88 -1.51 4.51
N LEU A 101 3.99 -0.25 4.90
CA LEU A 101 4.52 0.83 4.06
C LEU A 101 6.04 0.81 3.93
N ASN A 102 6.73 0.07 4.84
CA ASN A 102 8.13 -0.29 4.66
C ASN A 102 9.09 0.90 4.49
N ASP A 103 8.87 1.99 5.25
CA ASP A 103 9.57 3.28 5.14
C ASP A 103 9.44 3.95 3.75
N ASN A 104 8.61 3.40 2.86
CA ASN A 104 8.34 4.04 1.60
C ASN A 104 7.57 5.34 1.84
N ASP A 105 8.12 6.39 1.31
CA ASP A 105 7.47 7.69 1.31
C ASP A 105 6.26 7.66 0.36
N ILE A 106 5.06 7.66 0.92
CA ILE A 106 3.82 7.61 0.15
C ILE A 106 3.70 8.77 -0.85
N TYR A 107 4.37 9.89 -0.57
CA TYR A 107 4.42 11.04 -1.49
C TYR A 107 5.19 10.76 -2.79
N LYS A 108 5.94 9.67 -2.86
CA LYS A 108 6.57 9.18 -4.10
C LYS A 108 5.64 8.33 -4.96
N SER A 109 4.45 8.02 -4.49
CA SER A 109 3.45 7.29 -5.27
C SER A 109 2.91 8.16 -6.41
N LYS A 110 2.39 7.50 -7.45
CA LYS A 110 1.70 8.19 -8.55
C LYS A 110 0.19 8.19 -8.36
N LYS A 111 -0.32 7.17 -7.69
CA LYS A 111 -1.75 7.01 -7.47
C LYS A 111 -2.00 6.48 -6.07
N ILE A 112 -2.99 7.05 -5.41
CA ILE A 112 -3.39 6.65 -4.05
C ILE A 112 -4.90 6.46 -4.01
N LEU A 113 -5.32 5.41 -3.34
CA LEU A 113 -6.70 5.19 -2.96
C LEU A 113 -6.78 5.11 -1.44
N PHE A 114 -7.65 5.92 -0.86
CA PHE A 114 -8.03 5.84 0.55
C PHE A 114 -9.46 5.34 0.68
N ASN A 115 -9.71 4.45 1.62
CA ASN A 115 -11.09 4.18 2.06
C ASN A 115 -11.18 4.33 3.58
N ILE A 116 -12.11 5.16 4.00
CA ILE A 116 -12.38 5.47 5.40
C ILE A 116 -13.59 4.66 5.81
N TYR A 117 -13.50 3.94 6.91
CA TYR A 117 -14.58 3.14 7.46
C TYR A 117 -14.98 3.65 8.83
N GLU A 118 -16.28 3.70 9.05
CA GLU A 118 -16.88 4.02 10.34
C GLU A 118 -17.73 2.87 10.86
N ASN A 119 -17.90 2.79 12.18
CA ASN A 119 -18.99 2.00 12.74
C ASN A 119 -20.31 2.78 12.57
N PRO A 120 -21.39 2.15 12.05
CA PRO A 120 -22.67 2.83 11.82
C PRO A 120 -23.32 3.44 13.07
N ASN A 121 -23.02 2.90 14.26
CA ASN A 121 -23.54 3.43 15.53
C ASN A 121 -22.79 4.68 16.02
N THR A 122 -21.58 4.92 15.49
CA THR A 122 -20.71 6.04 15.86
C THR A 122 -20.13 6.70 14.62
N PRO A 123 -20.98 7.32 13.76
CA PRO A 123 -20.55 7.88 12.50
C PRO A 123 -19.54 9.01 12.68
N ILE A 124 -18.79 9.27 11.61
CA ILE A 124 -17.86 10.39 11.54
C ILE A 124 -18.67 11.70 11.49
N ARG A 125 -18.28 12.67 12.31
CA ARG A 125 -18.94 13.98 12.41
C ARG A 125 -18.40 14.91 11.34
N ILE A 126 -19.17 15.98 11.04
CA ILE A 126 -18.75 17.01 10.07
C ILE A 126 -17.43 17.65 10.48
N GLU A 127 -17.22 17.90 11.77
CA GLU A 127 -15.96 18.44 12.29
C GLU A 127 -14.75 17.51 12.04
N GLU A 128 -14.97 16.18 12.08
CA GLU A 128 -13.95 15.18 11.79
C GLU A 128 -13.67 15.09 10.28
N MET A 129 -14.63 15.47 9.41
CA MET A 129 -14.40 15.53 7.96
C MET A 129 -13.40 16.61 7.57
N ALA A 130 -13.28 17.69 8.34
CA ALA A 130 -12.23 18.67 8.13
C ALA A 130 -10.82 18.08 8.31
N GLU A 131 -10.67 17.06 9.15
CA GLU A 131 -9.40 16.32 9.30
C GLU A 131 -9.08 15.50 8.03
N VAL A 132 -10.11 14.92 7.40
CA VAL A 132 -9.97 14.21 6.12
C VAL A 132 -9.51 15.16 5.02
N GLU A 133 -10.18 16.33 4.89
CA GLU A 133 -9.83 17.34 3.90
C GLU A 133 -8.40 17.87 4.10
N ALA A 134 -8.03 18.16 5.34
CA ALA A 134 -6.67 18.62 5.67
C ALA A 134 -5.61 17.56 5.35
N PHE A 135 -5.96 16.28 5.49
CA PHE A 135 -5.06 15.19 5.09
C PHE A 135 -4.94 15.09 3.57
N MET A 136 -6.06 15.12 2.84
CA MET A 136 -6.09 15.03 1.38
C MET A 136 -5.33 16.18 0.70
N ALA A 137 -5.40 17.38 1.28
CA ALA A 137 -4.72 18.57 0.76
C ALA A 137 -3.19 18.37 0.63
N LYS A 138 -2.59 17.53 1.46
CA LYS A 138 -1.14 17.26 1.42
C LYS A 138 -0.69 16.56 0.14
N PHE A 139 -1.58 15.89 -0.58
CA PHE A 139 -1.26 15.16 -1.82
C PHE A 139 -1.59 15.96 -3.10
N GLN A 140 -2.22 17.13 -2.97
CA GLN A 140 -2.62 17.93 -4.13
C GLN A 140 -1.43 18.65 -4.80
N GLU A 141 -0.35 18.87 -4.05
CA GLU A 141 0.84 19.57 -4.55
C GLU A 141 1.78 18.67 -5.38
N ASP A 142 1.65 17.33 -5.28
CA ASP A 142 2.62 16.36 -5.80
C ASP A 142 2.19 15.66 -7.11
N ASP A 143 1.15 16.15 -7.82
CA ASP A 143 0.59 15.54 -9.04
C ASP A 143 0.19 14.06 -8.84
N ILE A 144 -0.25 13.72 -7.62
CA ILE A 144 -0.67 12.37 -7.24
C ILE A 144 -2.16 12.22 -7.56
N GLU A 145 -2.49 11.19 -8.35
CA GLU A 145 -3.88 10.84 -8.59
C GLU A 145 -4.51 10.24 -7.33
N LEU A 146 -5.45 10.99 -6.71
CA LEU A 146 -6.09 10.61 -5.48
C LEU A 146 -7.54 10.18 -5.71
N ILE A 147 -7.89 8.98 -5.24
CA ILE A 147 -9.26 8.47 -5.18
C ILE A 147 -9.57 8.15 -3.73
N TRP A 148 -10.77 8.47 -3.26
CA TRP A 148 -11.16 8.13 -1.90
C TRP A 148 -12.61 7.73 -1.77
N GLY A 149 -12.90 6.91 -0.75
CA GLY A 149 -14.22 6.43 -0.41
C GLY A 149 -14.51 6.55 1.08
N TYR A 150 -15.79 6.48 1.40
CA TYR A 150 -16.31 6.51 2.76
C TYR A 150 -17.38 5.46 2.95
N SER A 151 -17.08 4.45 3.75
CA SER A 151 -17.86 3.21 3.86
C SER A 151 -18.22 2.90 5.32
N LYS A 152 -19.19 2.01 5.49
CA LYS A 152 -19.61 1.50 6.79
C LYS A 152 -19.00 0.11 7.03
N ASP A 153 -18.51 -0.13 8.25
CA ASP A 153 -18.03 -1.42 8.69
C ASP A 153 -18.71 -1.78 10.03
N HIS A 154 -19.67 -2.71 9.96
CA HIS A 154 -20.43 -3.16 11.13
C HIS A 154 -19.60 -3.97 12.14
N ASN A 155 -18.45 -4.47 11.71
CA ASN A 155 -17.53 -5.25 12.56
C ASN A 155 -16.47 -4.35 13.25
N LEU A 156 -16.41 -3.07 12.87
CA LEU A 156 -15.52 -2.13 13.51
C LEU A 156 -16.04 -1.79 14.89
N GLU A 157 -15.17 -1.71 15.88
CA GLU A 157 -15.55 -1.34 17.25
C GLU A 157 -16.22 0.04 17.28
N GLU A 158 -17.23 0.21 18.11
CA GLU A 158 -17.89 1.50 18.28
C GLU A 158 -16.90 2.59 18.75
N GLY A 159 -17.00 3.76 18.16
CA GLY A 159 -16.08 4.87 18.40
C GLY A 159 -14.78 4.79 17.61
N SER A 160 -14.56 3.72 16.83
CA SER A 160 -13.36 3.56 16.01
C SER A 160 -13.57 4.05 14.58
N VAL A 161 -12.46 4.45 13.95
CA VAL A 161 -12.34 4.73 12.53
C VAL A 161 -11.19 3.87 11.97
N LYS A 162 -11.43 3.24 10.82
CA LYS A 162 -10.39 2.52 10.07
C LYS A 162 -10.12 3.29 8.77
N VAL A 163 -8.85 3.48 8.46
CA VAL A 163 -8.39 4.01 7.17
C VAL A 163 -7.57 2.95 6.47
N THR A 164 -7.93 2.62 5.26
CA THR A 164 -7.14 1.74 4.38
C THR A 164 -6.51 2.57 3.28
N VAL A 165 -5.25 2.34 3.00
CA VAL A 165 -4.45 3.04 1.98
C VAL A 165 -3.94 2.01 0.98
N LEU A 166 -4.15 2.27 -0.30
CA LEU A 166 -3.55 1.54 -1.41
C LEU A 166 -2.81 2.55 -2.30
N ALA A 167 -1.50 2.44 -2.37
CA ALA A 167 -0.66 3.34 -3.15
C ALA A 167 0.12 2.57 -4.22
N THR A 168 0.29 3.15 -5.40
CA THR A 168 0.99 2.54 -6.53
C THR A 168 1.89 3.55 -7.25
N GLY A 169 2.73 3.04 -8.14
CA GLY A 169 3.67 3.85 -8.91
C GLY A 169 5.09 3.83 -8.37
N PHE A 170 5.36 2.95 -7.40
CA PHE A 170 6.71 2.70 -6.92
C PHE A 170 7.49 1.80 -7.89
N GLY A 171 8.80 1.96 -7.88
CA GLY A 171 9.70 1.11 -8.65
C GLY A 171 10.12 -0.15 -7.88
N MET A 172 10.69 -1.12 -8.58
CA MET A 172 11.25 -2.34 -7.95
C MET A 172 12.36 -2.02 -6.93
N LYS A 173 13.10 -0.92 -7.13
CA LYS A 173 14.13 -0.42 -6.21
C LYS A 173 13.57 0.05 -4.86
N ASP A 174 12.28 0.38 -4.83
CA ASP A 174 11.60 0.83 -3.63
C ASP A 174 11.12 -0.35 -2.75
N ILE A 175 11.31 -1.60 -3.22
CA ILE A 175 11.07 -2.80 -2.42
C ILE A 175 12.28 -3.05 -1.53
N PRO A 176 12.16 -3.03 -0.21
CA PRO A 176 13.26 -3.28 0.70
C PRO A 176 13.91 -4.64 0.48
N GLY A 177 15.23 -4.65 0.41
CA GLY A 177 16.03 -5.85 0.16
C GLY A 177 16.14 -6.24 -1.33
N MET A 178 15.51 -5.49 -2.25
CA MET A 178 15.65 -5.73 -3.70
C MET A 178 16.79 -4.94 -4.34
N GLU A 179 17.28 -3.88 -3.71
CA GLU A 179 18.34 -3.02 -4.25
C GLU A 179 19.62 -3.78 -4.68
N PRO A 180 20.17 -4.73 -3.91
CA PRO A 180 21.35 -5.49 -4.34
C PRO A 180 21.05 -6.36 -5.56
N VAL A 181 19.88 -6.97 -5.61
CA VAL A 181 19.45 -7.87 -6.69
C VAL A 181 19.28 -7.10 -8.01
N ILE A 182 18.72 -5.90 -7.93
CA ILE A 182 18.54 -5.02 -9.11
C ILE A 182 19.90 -4.58 -9.66
N LYS A 183 20.82 -4.14 -8.79
CA LYS A 183 22.18 -3.76 -9.19
C LYS A 183 22.95 -4.91 -9.86
N GLU A 184 22.75 -6.15 -9.41
CA GLU A 184 23.36 -7.32 -10.06
C GLU A 184 22.74 -7.59 -11.44
N GLU A 185 21.43 -7.47 -11.59
CA GLU A 185 20.76 -7.63 -12.89
C GLU A 185 21.12 -6.51 -13.87
N GLU A 186 21.19 -5.26 -13.43
CA GLU A 186 21.63 -4.14 -14.26
C GLU A 186 23.05 -4.37 -14.79
N LYS A 187 23.99 -4.76 -13.92
CA LYS A 187 25.35 -5.11 -14.33
C LYS A 187 25.41 -6.28 -15.31
N ALA A 188 24.58 -7.31 -15.09
CA ALA A 188 24.53 -8.44 -15.99
C ALA A 188 23.97 -8.03 -17.38
N ASN A 189 22.96 -7.19 -17.42
CA ASN A 189 22.37 -6.67 -18.67
C ASN A 189 23.36 -5.75 -19.41
N GLU A 190 24.07 -4.87 -18.70
CA GLU A 190 25.13 -4.04 -19.28
C GLU A 190 26.24 -4.89 -19.90
N ALA A 191 26.68 -5.95 -19.20
CA ALA A 191 27.69 -6.88 -19.73
C ALA A 191 27.19 -7.62 -21.00
N ILE A 192 25.92 -8.03 -21.02
CA ILE A 192 25.32 -8.68 -22.20
C ILE A 192 25.20 -7.68 -23.37
N MET A 193 24.80 -6.45 -23.11
CA MET A 193 24.72 -5.40 -24.14
C MET A 193 26.11 -5.07 -24.71
N ALA A 194 27.10 -4.93 -23.85
CA ALA A 194 28.49 -4.71 -24.28
C ALA A 194 29.01 -5.88 -25.14
N PHE A 195 28.77 -7.13 -24.71
CA PHE A 195 29.14 -8.32 -25.46
C PHE A 195 28.47 -8.37 -26.86
N ASN A 196 27.17 -8.07 -26.94
CA ASN A 196 26.44 -8.04 -28.20
C ASN A 196 26.91 -6.90 -29.11
N PHE A 197 27.27 -5.75 -28.55
CA PHE A 197 27.82 -4.62 -29.32
C PHE A 197 29.15 -5.01 -29.99
N PHE A 198 30.06 -5.62 -29.25
CA PHE A 198 31.34 -6.07 -29.83
C PHE A 198 31.15 -7.12 -30.91
N LYS A 199 30.17 -8.01 -30.80
CA LYS A 199 29.88 -9.04 -31.79
C LYS A 199 29.34 -8.49 -33.11
N THR A 200 28.62 -7.35 -33.07
CA THR A 200 28.05 -6.67 -34.26
C THR A 200 29.10 -5.79 -35.00
N VAL A 201 30.22 -5.46 -34.34
CA VAL A 201 31.29 -4.64 -34.95
C VAL A 201 32.33 -5.51 -35.70
N ASP A 202 32.36 -6.82 -35.38
CA ASP A 202 33.27 -7.79 -36.02
C ASP A 202 32.65 -8.52 -37.25
N GLU A 203 31.40 -8.20 -37.63
CA GLU A 203 30.73 -8.59 -38.88
C GLU A 203 30.70 -7.42 -39.87
#